data_727c02b4e9943a76f1604c2dea235766
#
_entry.id   727c02b4e9943a76f1604c2dea235766
#
_cell.length_a   1.000
_cell.length_b   1.000
_cell.length_c   1.000
_cell.angle_alpha   90.00
_cell.angle_beta   90.00
_cell.angle_gamma   90.00
#
_symmetry.space_group_name_H-M   'P 1'
#
loop_
_entity.id
_entity.type
_entity.pdbx_description
1 polymer ?
#
loop_
_entity_poly.entity_id
_entity_poly.type
_entity_poly.pdbx_seq_one_letter_code
_entity_poly.pdbx_strand_id
1 'polypeptide(L)'
;MGNSDPFLTYLKSFGYSVVRLPRIDIRPLQVLVREDTRLTRLGNLETILHPGPQVALPRMTENIAAANISGERTRDLSLGVGLSILGSVIGAMGGSQMGLDVSYQRAKTVAFEFSDVLEDRVDLADIDQYLTNADIAAFSSHAAKLLEADSIYVTTSTIKSRKFIVQASETSGSPIEVKLPEIQKLVGAKVKVAAAGKSNSKIAYEGEQPLVFGFQAARLFYEQGRYTAFKPMEPGAGAFEARQAAADYLVTDSPFVRLDIP
;
A
#
# COMPACT_ATOMS: atom_id res chain seq x y z
N MET A 1 13.16 17.36 14.53
CA MET A 1 11.75 17.07 14.23
C MET A 1 11.73 16.49 12.82
N GLY A 2 11.60 15.17 12.69
CA GLY A 2 11.56 14.52 11.39
C GLY A 2 10.29 14.93 10.66
N ASN A 3 10.42 15.43 9.45
CA ASN A 3 9.30 15.71 8.57
C ASN A 3 8.64 14.34 8.26
N SER A 4 7.50 14.06 8.90
CA SER A 4 6.72 12.85 8.58
C SER A 4 6.22 12.98 7.14
N ASP A 5 6.42 11.94 6.35
CA ASP A 5 5.94 11.87 4.96
C ASP A 5 4.42 12.15 4.94
N PRO A 6 3.96 13.18 4.21
CA PRO A 6 2.55 13.53 4.15
C PRO A 6 1.66 12.41 3.60
N PHE A 7 2.17 11.57 2.68
CA PHE A 7 1.43 10.45 2.14
C PHE A 7 1.23 9.33 3.18
N LEU A 8 2.28 9.05 3.95
CA LEU A 8 2.19 8.15 5.09
C LEU A 8 1.19 8.66 6.13
N THR A 9 1.26 9.96 6.47
CA THR A 9 0.35 10.60 7.42
C THR A 9 -1.09 10.53 6.92
N TYR A 10 -1.31 10.70 5.62
CA TYR A 10 -2.61 10.58 4.97
C TYR A 10 -3.19 9.17 5.16
N LEU A 11 -2.47 8.10 4.78
CA LEU A 11 -2.94 6.73 4.96
C LEU A 11 -3.12 6.35 6.42
N LYS A 12 -2.22 6.79 7.29
CA LYS A 12 -2.30 6.55 8.74
C LYS A 12 -3.57 7.16 9.35
N SER A 13 -4.04 8.31 8.87
CA SER A 13 -5.28 8.94 9.36
C SER A 13 -6.54 8.10 9.09
N PHE A 14 -6.49 7.20 8.12
CA PHE A 14 -7.54 6.23 7.81
C PHE A 14 -7.29 4.83 8.40
N GLY A 15 -6.23 4.67 9.19
CA GLY A 15 -5.91 3.40 9.83
C GLY A 15 -5.11 2.42 8.97
N TYR A 16 -4.48 2.89 7.88
CA TYR A 16 -3.73 2.03 6.96
C TYR A 16 -2.22 2.31 7.00
N SER A 17 -1.46 1.27 6.80
CA SER A 17 -0.03 1.32 6.50
C SER A 17 0.19 1.42 5.00
N VAL A 18 1.30 2.04 4.58
CA VAL A 18 1.59 2.27 3.17
C VAL A 18 2.16 1.05 2.47
N VAL A 19 1.75 0.81 1.23
CA VAL A 19 2.48 -0.02 0.28
C VAL A 19 3.39 0.89 -0.51
N ARG A 20 4.70 0.79 -0.29
CA ARG A 20 5.68 1.69 -0.94
C ARG A 20 5.64 1.64 -2.46
N LEU A 21 5.51 0.45 -3.01
CA LEU A 21 5.30 0.24 -4.43
C LEU A 21 3.91 -0.36 -4.63
N PRO A 22 2.92 0.42 -5.09
CA PRO A 22 1.58 -0.10 -5.33
C PRO A 22 1.59 -1.33 -6.24
N ARG A 23 0.83 -2.37 -5.88
CA ARG A 23 0.86 -3.69 -6.54
C ARG A 23 -0.54 -4.28 -6.65
N ILE A 24 -0.70 -5.23 -7.56
CA ILE A 24 -1.96 -5.96 -7.77
C ILE A 24 -2.04 -7.26 -6.95
N ASP A 25 -0.92 -7.75 -6.42
CA ASP A 25 -0.81 -9.09 -5.81
C ASP A 25 -0.81 -9.08 -4.27
N ILE A 26 -1.13 -7.95 -3.65
CA ILE A 26 -1.29 -7.85 -2.20
C ILE A 26 -2.76 -8.11 -1.84
N ARG A 27 -2.99 -9.04 -0.90
CA ARG A 27 -4.33 -9.47 -0.48
C ARG A 27 -4.37 -9.72 1.03
N PRO A 28 -5.55 -9.69 1.67
CA PRO A 28 -5.72 -10.24 3.00
C PRO A 28 -5.25 -11.69 3.09
N LEU A 29 -4.96 -12.16 4.28
CA LEU A 29 -4.41 -13.49 4.61
C LEU A 29 -3.00 -13.76 4.04
N GLN A 30 -2.30 -12.75 3.54
CA GLN A 30 -0.88 -12.87 3.29
C GLN A 30 -0.10 -12.73 4.58
N VAL A 31 0.92 -13.57 4.72
CA VAL A 31 1.82 -13.57 5.86
C VAL A 31 3.05 -12.74 5.54
N LEU A 32 3.29 -11.77 6.40
CA LEU A 32 4.40 -10.86 6.32
C LEU A 32 5.38 -11.16 7.46
N VAL A 33 6.66 -11.06 7.17
CA VAL A 33 7.74 -11.14 8.17
C VAL A 33 8.36 -9.78 8.32
N ARG A 34 8.62 -9.42 9.54
CA ARG A 34 9.34 -8.22 9.86
C ARG A 34 10.85 -8.51 9.87
N GLU A 35 11.58 -7.78 9.05
CA GLU A 35 13.04 -7.72 9.04
C GLU A 35 13.42 -6.26 9.29
N ASP A 36 13.87 -5.95 10.50
CA ASP A 36 14.14 -4.58 10.97
C ASP A 36 12.93 -3.65 10.83
N THR A 37 13.00 -2.72 9.89
CA THR A 37 11.94 -1.75 9.60
C THR A 37 11.07 -2.14 8.40
N ARG A 38 11.31 -3.30 7.78
CA ARG A 38 10.65 -3.75 6.55
C ARG A 38 9.72 -4.91 6.84
N LEU A 39 8.62 -4.94 6.11
CA LEU A 39 7.73 -6.09 6.05
C LEU A 39 7.91 -6.76 4.69
N THR A 40 8.29 -8.03 4.70
CA THR A 40 8.44 -8.84 3.50
C THR A 40 7.40 -9.95 3.48
N ARG A 41 6.90 -10.30 2.30
CA ARG A 41 5.95 -11.40 2.16
C ARG A 41 6.66 -12.74 2.36
N LEU A 42 6.17 -13.55 3.30
CA LEU A 42 6.62 -14.92 3.52
C LEU A 42 5.80 -15.91 2.68
N GLY A 43 4.50 -15.70 2.58
CA GLY A 43 3.58 -16.59 1.87
C GLY A 43 2.12 -16.24 2.15
N ASN A 44 1.25 -17.22 2.03
CA ASN A 44 -0.15 -17.13 2.43
C ASN A 44 -0.36 -17.88 3.75
N LEU A 45 -1.37 -17.50 4.50
CA LEU A 45 -1.68 -18.09 5.80
C LEU A 45 -1.83 -19.62 5.70
N GLU A 46 -2.56 -20.10 4.71
CA GLU A 46 -2.81 -21.52 4.43
C GLU A 46 -1.56 -22.37 4.09
N THR A 47 -0.48 -21.71 3.65
CA THR A 47 0.78 -22.42 3.34
C THR A 47 1.70 -22.54 4.55
N ILE A 48 1.47 -21.75 5.58
CA ILE A 48 2.30 -21.67 6.78
C ILE A 48 1.64 -22.39 7.95
N LEU A 49 0.32 -22.26 8.03
CA LEU A 49 -0.53 -22.88 9.06
C LEU A 49 -1.57 -23.77 8.41
N HIS A 50 -1.69 -24.99 8.88
CA HIS A 50 -2.74 -25.89 8.47
C HIS A 50 -3.91 -25.85 9.46
N PRO A 51 -5.14 -25.58 8.99
CA PRO A 51 -6.30 -25.66 9.87
C PRO A 51 -6.49 -27.11 10.32
N GLY A 52 -7.03 -27.28 11.51
CA GLY A 52 -7.58 -28.55 11.92
C GLY A 52 -8.71 -28.96 10.96
N PRO A 53 -9.11 -30.25 10.96
CA PRO A 53 -9.98 -30.86 9.95
C PRO A 53 -11.40 -30.22 9.86
N GLN A 54 -11.76 -29.34 10.76
CA GLN A 54 -13.10 -28.74 10.83
C GLN A 54 -13.12 -27.22 10.62
N VAL A 55 -11.99 -26.58 10.34
CA VAL A 55 -11.92 -25.11 10.24
C VAL A 55 -11.55 -24.69 8.82
N ALA A 56 -12.44 -23.97 8.18
CA ALA A 56 -12.19 -23.39 6.87
C ALA A 56 -11.28 -22.16 6.97
N LEU A 57 -10.58 -21.87 5.86
CA LEU A 57 -9.85 -20.61 5.72
C LEU A 57 -10.81 -19.42 5.93
N PRO A 58 -10.40 -18.37 6.67
CA PRO A 58 -11.21 -17.18 6.88
C PRO A 58 -11.73 -16.59 5.57
N ARG A 59 -13.00 -16.22 5.54
CA ARG A 59 -13.64 -15.72 4.34
C ARG A 59 -13.24 -14.26 4.07
N MET A 60 -12.74 -14.00 2.88
CA MET A 60 -12.45 -12.66 2.42
C MET A 60 -13.68 -12.02 1.79
N THR A 61 -13.99 -10.79 2.20
CA THR A 61 -14.95 -9.92 1.52
C THR A 61 -14.20 -8.95 0.63
N GLU A 62 -14.47 -9.00 -0.66
CA GLU A 62 -13.73 -8.24 -1.67
C GLU A 62 -14.53 -7.05 -2.22
N ASN A 63 -13.80 -6.03 -2.67
CA ASN A 63 -14.34 -4.90 -3.44
C ASN A 63 -15.43 -4.08 -2.71
N ILE A 64 -15.28 -3.92 -1.40
CA ILE A 64 -16.15 -3.05 -0.62
C ILE A 64 -15.78 -1.59 -0.91
N ALA A 65 -16.75 -0.73 -1.17
CA ALA A 65 -16.49 0.69 -1.38
C ALA A 65 -15.94 1.35 -0.10
N ALA A 66 -14.73 1.89 -0.16
CA ALA A 66 -14.09 2.65 0.92
C ALA A 66 -14.41 4.16 0.76
N ALA A 67 -15.66 4.53 1.00
CA ALA A 67 -16.18 5.89 0.75
C ALA A 67 -15.49 6.96 1.60
N ASN A 68 -14.98 6.61 2.77
CA ASN A 68 -14.27 7.52 3.67
C ASN A 68 -12.87 7.92 3.16
N ILE A 69 -12.31 7.18 2.20
CA ILE A 69 -10.98 7.44 1.63
C ILE A 69 -11.11 7.97 0.20
N SER A 70 -12.15 7.52 -0.51
CA SER A 70 -12.36 7.89 -1.91
C SER A 70 -12.68 9.39 -2.04
N GLY A 71 -11.88 10.10 -2.85
CA GLY A 71 -12.02 11.53 -3.06
C GLY A 71 -11.27 12.41 -2.04
N GLU A 72 -10.68 11.83 -1.01
CA GLU A 72 -9.86 12.56 -0.05
C GLU A 72 -8.49 12.92 -0.63
N ARG A 73 -8.06 14.16 -0.39
CA ARG A 73 -6.81 14.71 -0.92
C ARG A 73 -5.70 14.67 0.12
N THR A 74 -4.49 14.28 -0.30
CA THR A 74 -3.29 14.43 0.53
C THR A 74 -2.96 15.89 0.77
N ARG A 75 -2.14 16.18 1.77
CA ARG A 75 -1.45 17.47 1.86
C ARG A 75 -0.48 17.62 0.69
N ASP A 76 -0.07 18.85 0.43
CA ASP A 76 0.89 19.12 -0.64
C ASP A 76 2.26 18.51 -0.33
N LEU A 77 2.76 17.73 -1.27
CA LEU A 77 4.08 17.14 -1.28
C LEU A 77 5.05 18.02 -2.06
N SER A 78 6.33 18.04 -1.72
CA SER A 78 7.33 18.65 -2.59
C SER A 78 7.34 17.99 -3.96
N LEU A 79 7.68 18.75 -5.02
CA LEU A 79 7.64 18.24 -6.40
C LEU A 79 8.43 16.94 -6.56
N GLY A 80 9.66 16.86 -6.02
CA GLY A 80 10.49 15.66 -6.15
C GLY A 80 9.84 14.42 -5.55
N VAL A 81 9.29 14.52 -4.34
CA VAL A 81 8.55 13.43 -3.68
C VAL A 81 7.28 13.09 -4.46
N GLY A 82 6.52 14.09 -4.88
CA GLY A 82 5.30 13.89 -5.64
C GLY A 82 5.53 13.18 -6.97
N LEU A 83 6.54 13.59 -7.75
CA LEU A 83 6.89 12.94 -9.03
C LEU A 83 7.41 11.52 -8.83
N SER A 84 8.13 11.26 -7.75
CA SER A 84 8.59 9.92 -7.42
C SER A 84 7.41 8.98 -7.14
N ILE A 85 6.43 9.41 -6.36
CA ILE A 85 5.18 8.65 -6.11
C ILE A 85 4.40 8.46 -7.42
N LEU A 86 4.20 9.53 -8.20
CA LEU A 86 3.51 9.48 -9.47
C LEU A 86 4.16 8.50 -10.44
N GLY A 87 5.49 8.58 -10.60
CA GLY A 87 6.25 7.69 -11.47
C GLY A 87 6.09 6.22 -11.10
N SER A 88 6.10 5.90 -9.80
CA SER A 88 5.94 4.50 -9.36
C SER A 88 4.52 3.99 -9.56
N VAL A 89 3.51 4.80 -9.30
CA VAL A 89 2.12 4.40 -9.56
C VAL A 89 1.91 4.18 -11.07
N ILE A 90 2.40 5.09 -11.92
CA ILE A 90 2.35 4.93 -13.37
C ILE A 90 3.12 3.68 -13.82
N GLY A 91 4.32 3.45 -13.29
CA GLY A 91 5.11 2.25 -13.56
C GLY A 91 4.38 0.96 -13.15
N ALA A 92 3.74 0.95 -11.98
CA ALA A 92 2.94 -0.18 -11.52
C ALA A 92 1.69 -0.44 -12.38
N MET A 93 1.15 0.60 -13.01
CA MET A 93 0.09 0.49 -14.05
C MET A 93 0.63 0.01 -15.41
N GLY A 94 1.94 -0.18 -15.55
CA GLY A 94 2.60 -0.58 -16.79
C GLY A 94 2.86 0.57 -17.77
N GLY A 95 2.80 1.81 -17.29
CA GLY A 95 3.15 3.02 -18.03
C GLY A 95 4.61 3.41 -17.89
N SER A 96 5.03 4.43 -18.65
CA SER A 96 6.36 5.04 -18.57
C SER A 96 6.35 6.26 -17.65
N GLN A 97 7.38 6.39 -16.84
CA GLN A 97 7.61 7.58 -15.99
C GLN A 97 8.54 8.61 -16.62
N MET A 98 9.17 8.28 -17.77
CA MET A 98 10.14 9.15 -18.42
C MET A 98 9.48 10.45 -18.91
N GLY A 99 10.10 11.60 -18.58
CA GLY A 99 9.64 12.90 -19.04
C GLY A 99 8.49 13.54 -18.24
N LEU A 100 8.02 12.90 -17.18
CA LEU A 100 7.00 13.49 -16.28
C LEU A 100 7.50 14.76 -15.60
N ASP A 101 8.80 14.81 -15.26
CA ASP A 101 9.48 15.96 -14.68
C ASP A 101 9.37 17.20 -15.59
N VAL A 102 9.51 17.02 -16.90
CA VAL A 102 9.35 18.09 -17.89
C VAL A 102 7.91 18.60 -17.92
N SER A 103 6.92 17.70 -17.85
CA SER A 103 5.50 18.08 -17.86
C SER A 103 5.09 18.86 -16.61
N TYR A 104 5.76 18.64 -15.49
CA TYR A 104 5.49 19.30 -14.22
C TYR A 104 6.57 20.29 -13.78
N GLN A 105 7.46 20.71 -14.66
CA GLN A 105 8.63 21.57 -14.35
C GLN A 105 8.30 22.89 -13.65
N ARG A 106 7.08 23.43 -13.84
CA ARG A 106 6.60 24.66 -13.16
C ARG A 106 6.07 24.40 -11.76
N ALA A 107 5.76 23.15 -11.44
CA ALA A 107 5.21 22.81 -10.14
C ALA A 107 6.26 22.95 -9.03
N LYS A 108 5.81 23.30 -7.86
CA LYS A 108 6.59 23.26 -6.61
C LYS A 108 6.03 22.18 -5.68
N THR A 109 4.73 21.97 -5.76
CA THR A 109 4.04 20.96 -4.95
C THR A 109 3.10 20.12 -5.79
N VAL A 110 2.84 18.92 -5.30
CA VAL A 110 1.91 17.94 -5.89
C VAL A 110 1.04 17.37 -4.78
N ALA A 111 -0.25 17.24 -5.02
CA ALA A 111 -1.16 16.51 -4.14
C ALA A 111 -1.85 15.38 -4.89
N PHE A 112 -2.17 14.30 -4.17
CA PHE A 112 -2.85 13.13 -4.68
C PHE A 112 -4.24 12.98 -4.09
N GLU A 113 -5.14 12.41 -4.88
CA GLU A 113 -6.48 12.01 -4.49
C GLU A 113 -6.75 10.64 -5.12
N PHE A 114 -7.11 9.64 -4.32
CA PHE A 114 -7.53 8.34 -4.83
C PHE A 114 -9.03 8.34 -5.06
N SER A 115 -9.44 7.92 -6.26
CA SER A 115 -10.85 7.80 -6.61
C SER A 115 -11.28 6.34 -6.67
N ASP A 116 -12.56 6.09 -6.43
CA ASP A 116 -13.14 4.74 -6.54
C ASP A 116 -12.35 3.70 -5.72
N VAL A 117 -12.03 4.07 -4.46
CA VAL A 117 -11.26 3.21 -3.56
C VAL A 117 -12.11 2.04 -3.12
N LEU A 118 -11.54 0.85 -3.26
CA LEU A 118 -12.11 -0.42 -2.83
C LEU A 118 -11.28 -1.02 -1.71
N GLU A 119 -11.94 -1.71 -0.81
CA GLU A 119 -11.34 -2.47 0.28
C GLU A 119 -11.60 -3.96 0.10
N ASP A 120 -10.57 -4.78 0.30
CA ASP A 120 -10.70 -6.21 0.56
C ASP A 120 -10.34 -6.45 2.03
N ARG A 121 -11.17 -7.20 2.78
CA ARG A 121 -10.95 -7.44 4.19
C ARG A 121 -11.37 -8.83 4.63
N VAL A 122 -10.83 -9.24 5.76
CA VAL A 122 -11.21 -10.44 6.49
C VAL A 122 -11.57 -10.05 7.92
N ASP A 123 -12.61 -10.64 8.47
CA ASP A 123 -13.02 -10.39 9.84
C ASP A 123 -11.98 -10.96 10.82
N LEU A 124 -11.60 -10.15 11.81
CA LEU A 124 -10.58 -10.54 12.78
C LEU A 124 -11.02 -11.76 13.62
N ALA A 125 -12.32 -11.91 13.88
CA ALA A 125 -12.84 -13.06 14.60
C ALA A 125 -12.67 -14.36 13.81
N ASP A 126 -12.80 -14.32 12.48
CA ASP A 126 -12.58 -15.49 11.62
C ASP A 126 -11.10 -15.89 11.60
N ILE A 127 -10.20 -14.89 11.58
CA ILE A 127 -8.76 -15.12 11.69
C ILE A 127 -8.42 -15.75 13.04
N ASP A 128 -8.94 -15.22 14.13
CA ASP A 128 -8.71 -15.74 15.49
C ASP A 128 -9.18 -17.19 15.64
N GLN A 129 -10.39 -17.50 15.15
CA GLN A 129 -10.93 -18.85 15.14
C GLN A 129 -10.06 -19.81 14.31
N TYR A 130 -9.60 -19.37 13.14
CA TYR A 130 -8.70 -20.16 12.31
C TYR A 130 -7.38 -20.44 13.01
N LEU A 131 -6.75 -19.41 13.58
CA LEU A 131 -5.44 -19.51 14.25
C LEU A 131 -5.49 -20.41 15.49
N THR A 132 -6.59 -20.33 16.26
CA THR A 132 -6.78 -21.16 17.47
C THR A 132 -6.79 -22.66 17.14
N ASN A 133 -7.23 -23.02 15.93
CA ASN A 133 -7.38 -24.41 15.50
C ASN A 133 -6.34 -24.84 14.45
N ALA A 134 -5.38 -23.97 14.12
CA ALA A 134 -4.38 -24.24 13.12
C ALA A 134 -3.06 -24.69 13.73
N ASP A 135 -2.45 -25.72 13.14
CA ASP A 135 -1.10 -26.17 13.48
C ASP A 135 -0.08 -25.60 12.48
N ILE A 136 1.16 -25.42 12.95
CA ILE A 136 2.26 -25.02 12.08
C ILE A 136 2.52 -26.13 11.06
N ALA A 137 2.59 -25.78 9.78
CA ALA A 137 2.87 -26.74 8.73
C ALA A 137 4.20 -27.49 8.97
N ALA A 138 4.18 -28.81 8.91
CA ALA A 138 5.28 -29.69 9.30
C ALA A 138 6.64 -29.37 8.62
N PHE A 139 6.60 -28.79 7.41
CA PHE A 139 7.80 -28.40 6.66
C PHE A 139 8.17 -26.93 6.75
N SER A 140 7.50 -26.17 7.63
CA SER A 140 7.70 -24.73 7.81
C SER A 140 8.60 -24.40 9.01
N SER A 141 9.72 -25.08 9.18
CA SER A 141 10.64 -24.87 10.30
C SER A 141 11.15 -23.42 10.42
N HIS A 142 11.28 -22.71 9.30
CA HIS A 142 11.63 -21.30 9.28
C HIS A 142 10.47 -20.44 9.81
N ALA A 143 9.24 -20.72 9.36
CA ALA A 143 8.05 -20.03 9.84
C ALA A 143 7.82 -20.26 11.35
N ALA A 144 8.07 -21.47 11.86
CA ALA A 144 7.98 -21.79 13.27
C ALA A 144 8.89 -20.87 14.12
N LYS A 145 10.15 -20.70 13.72
CA LYS A 145 11.09 -19.80 14.40
C LYS A 145 10.65 -18.34 14.37
N LEU A 146 10.07 -17.89 13.26
CA LEU A 146 9.60 -16.53 13.11
C LEU A 146 8.32 -16.27 13.93
N LEU A 147 7.46 -17.29 14.08
CA LEU A 147 6.28 -17.24 14.95
C LEU A 147 6.70 -17.11 16.41
N GLU A 148 7.63 -17.95 16.88
CA GLU A 148 8.18 -17.89 18.25
C GLU A 148 8.93 -16.58 18.52
N ALA A 149 9.50 -15.95 17.50
CA ALA A 149 10.14 -14.64 17.60
C ALA A 149 9.16 -13.48 17.48
N ASP A 150 7.86 -13.74 17.43
CA ASP A 150 6.79 -12.74 17.25
C ASP A 150 7.02 -11.81 16.04
N SER A 151 7.66 -12.31 15.01
CA SER A 151 8.05 -11.52 13.84
C SER A 151 7.07 -11.64 12.67
N ILE A 152 5.96 -12.37 12.87
CA ILE A 152 4.96 -12.64 11.84
C ILE A 152 3.74 -11.74 12.00
N TYR A 153 3.30 -11.23 10.87
CA TYR A 153 2.08 -10.47 10.71
C TYR A 153 1.19 -11.12 9.65
N VAL A 154 -0.11 -11.02 9.80
CA VAL A 154 -1.08 -11.40 8.77
C VAL A 154 -1.80 -10.17 8.27
N THR A 155 -1.90 -10.01 6.95
CA THR A 155 -2.66 -8.91 6.35
C THR A 155 -4.15 -9.15 6.56
N THR A 156 -4.85 -8.17 7.13
CA THR A 156 -6.28 -8.26 7.48
C THR A 156 -7.17 -7.48 6.53
N SER A 157 -6.64 -6.37 5.98
CA SER A 157 -7.34 -5.55 4.99
C SER A 157 -6.36 -4.93 4.01
N THR A 158 -6.84 -4.66 2.80
CA THR A 158 -6.11 -3.90 1.78
C THR A 158 -7.04 -2.88 1.13
N ILE A 159 -6.51 -1.70 0.79
CA ILE A 159 -7.19 -0.69 0.00
C ILE A 159 -6.52 -0.55 -1.35
N LYS A 160 -7.36 -0.49 -2.39
CA LYS A 160 -6.92 -0.47 -3.78
C LYS A 160 -7.72 0.52 -4.63
N SER A 161 -7.08 1.06 -5.64
CA SER A 161 -7.74 1.88 -6.66
C SER A 161 -7.04 1.70 -8.00
N ARG A 162 -7.77 1.81 -9.08
CA ARG A 162 -7.21 1.90 -10.44
C ARG A 162 -7.10 3.34 -10.93
N LYS A 163 -7.63 4.30 -10.17
CA LYS A 163 -7.70 5.70 -10.57
C LYS A 163 -7.22 6.60 -9.45
N PHE A 164 -6.30 7.48 -9.78
CA PHE A 164 -5.85 8.53 -8.89
C PHE A 164 -5.74 9.85 -9.63
N ILE A 165 -5.92 10.92 -8.89
CA ILE A 165 -5.91 12.28 -9.40
C ILE A 165 -4.70 13.01 -8.84
N VAL A 166 -4.01 13.73 -9.70
CA VAL A 166 -2.86 14.55 -9.36
C VAL A 166 -3.19 16.00 -9.60
N GLN A 167 -2.93 16.84 -8.60
CA GLN A 167 -2.97 18.29 -8.73
C GLN A 167 -1.60 18.86 -8.42
N ALA A 168 -1.02 19.56 -9.39
CA ALA A 168 0.23 20.28 -9.25
C ALA A 168 0.00 21.77 -9.03
N SER A 169 0.81 22.41 -8.18
CA SER A 169 0.67 23.82 -7.84
C SER A 169 2.01 24.55 -7.82
N GLU A 170 2.00 25.85 -8.14
CA GLU A 170 3.15 26.75 -8.01
C GLU A 170 3.40 27.13 -6.55
N THR A 171 4.44 27.92 -6.30
CA THR A 171 4.79 28.44 -4.97
C THR A 171 3.67 29.28 -4.34
N SER A 172 2.87 29.94 -5.14
CA SER A 172 1.68 30.71 -4.72
C SER A 172 0.50 29.84 -4.30
N GLY A 173 0.59 28.51 -4.48
CA GLY A 173 -0.55 27.60 -4.32
C GLY A 173 -1.51 27.59 -5.51
N SER A 174 -1.25 28.36 -6.56
CA SER A 174 -2.05 28.36 -7.78
C SER A 174 -1.88 27.05 -8.55
N PRO A 175 -2.98 26.38 -8.97
CA PRO A 175 -2.90 25.17 -9.75
C PRO A 175 -2.24 25.41 -11.12
N ILE A 176 -1.42 24.47 -11.56
CA ILE A 176 -0.77 24.50 -12.88
C ILE A 176 -1.60 23.69 -13.85
N GLU A 177 -1.85 24.25 -15.02
CA GLU A 177 -2.40 23.48 -16.14
C GLU A 177 -1.30 22.74 -16.90
N VAL A 178 -1.57 21.48 -17.21
CA VAL A 178 -0.67 20.63 -17.99
C VAL A 178 -1.31 20.19 -19.30
N LYS A 179 -0.50 19.86 -20.29
CA LYS A 179 -0.97 19.43 -21.60
C LYS A 179 -1.24 17.94 -21.63
N LEU A 180 -2.50 17.55 -21.51
CA LEU A 180 -2.93 16.16 -21.48
C LEU A 180 -2.39 15.29 -22.63
N PRO A 181 -2.40 15.75 -23.91
CA PRO A 181 -1.90 14.93 -25.01
C PRO A 181 -0.39 14.62 -24.89
N GLU A 182 0.40 15.53 -24.31
CA GLU A 182 1.81 15.32 -24.06
C GLU A 182 2.03 14.28 -22.99
N ILE A 183 1.31 14.38 -21.85
CA ILE A 183 1.37 13.39 -20.77
C ILE A 183 0.90 12.01 -21.26
N GLN A 184 -0.20 11.92 -22.00
CA GLN A 184 -0.68 10.64 -22.53
C GLN A 184 0.37 9.96 -23.43
N LYS A 185 1.10 10.71 -24.24
CA LYS A 185 2.20 10.18 -25.06
C LYS A 185 3.36 9.65 -24.20
N LEU A 186 3.67 10.35 -23.10
CA LEU A 186 4.76 9.97 -22.20
C LEU A 186 4.43 8.69 -21.41
N VAL A 187 3.24 8.60 -20.80
CA VAL A 187 2.87 7.45 -19.97
C VAL A 187 2.50 6.20 -20.77
N GLY A 188 2.16 6.35 -22.04
CA GLY A 188 1.82 5.24 -22.94
C GLY A 188 0.36 4.81 -22.87
N ALA A 189 0.00 3.79 -23.66
CA ALA A 189 -1.39 3.38 -23.87
C ALA A 189 -2.02 2.61 -22.70
N LYS A 190 -1.22 2.03 -21.81
CA LYS A 190 -1.71 1.24 -20.66
C LYS A 190 -2.28 2.10 -19.54
N VAL A 191 -1.97 3.38 -19.52
CA VAL A 191 -2.46 4.34 -18.53
C VAL A 191 -3.29 5.39 -19.26
N LYS A 192 -4.56 5.45 -18.94
CA LYS A 192 -5.47 6.46 -19.49
C LYS A 192 -5.30 7.76 -18.71
N VAL A 193 -5.11 8.86 -19.42
CA VAL A 193 -4.96 10.20 -18.85
C VAL A 193 -6.14 11.07 -19.25
N ALA A 194 -6.76 11.72 -18.28
CA ALA A 194 -7.89 12.59 -18.51
C ALA A 194 -7.89 13.80 -17.55
N ALA A 195 -8.59 14.87 -17.88
CA ALA A 195 -8.89 15.92 -16.93
C ALA A 195 -9.88 15.39 -15.87
N ALA A 196 -9.59 15.65 -14.58
CA ALA A 196 -10.47 15.28 -13.48
C ALA A 196 -11.47 16.40 -13.10
N GLY A 197 -11.58 17.45 -13.88
CA GLY A 197 -12.44 18.60 -13.63
C GLY A 197 -12.64 19.46 -14.89
N LYS A 198 -13.07 20.70 -14.67
CA LYS A 198 -13.31 21.65 -15.78
C LYS A 198 -12.02 22.25 -16.37
N SER A 199 -10.89 22.09 -15.68
CA SER A 199 -9.57 22.57 -16.12
C SER A 199 -8.55 21.42 -16.11
N ASN A 200 -7.44 21.59 -16.86
CA ASN A 200 -6.34 20.62 -16.90
C ASN A 200 -5.38 20.77 -15.69
N SER A 201 -5.85 21.32 -14.59
CA SER A 201 -5.06 21.45 -13.36
C SER A 201 -5.16 20.22 -12.46
N LYS A 202 -6.19 19.40 -12.65
CA LYS A 202 -6.36 18.08 -12.01
C LYS A 202 -6.32 17.01 -13.09
N ILE A 203 -5.36 16.12 -13.01
CA ILE A 203 -5.15 15.05 -13.97
C ILE A 203 -5.49 13.71 -13.33
N ALA A 204 -6.42 12.98 -13.93
CA ALA A 204 -6.71 11.60 -13.59
C ALA A 204 -5.83 10.65 -14.39
N TYR A 205 -5.21 9.71 -13.69
CA TYR A 205 -4.51 8.56 -14.25
C TYR A 205 -5.28 7.31 -13.89
N GLU A 206 -5.60 6.48 -14.88
CA GLU A 206 -6.38 5.27 -14.69
C GLU A 206 -5.69 4.08 -15.36
N GLY A 207 -5.42 3.03 -14.58
CA GLY A 207 -4.88 1.76 -15.03
C GLY A 207 -5.99 0.73 -15.31
N GLU A 208 -5.64 -0.37 -15.96
CA GLU A 208 -6.57 -1.48 -16.23
C GLU A 208 -6.97 -2.22 -14.95
N GLN A 209 -6.06 -2.35 -14.01
CA GLN A 209 -6.27 -3.09 -12.77
C GLN A 209 -6.07 -2.18 -11.54
N PRO A 210 -6.82 -2.43 -10.45
CA PRO A 210 -6.62 -1.69 -9.22
C PRO A 210 -5.28 -2.06 -8.58
N LEU A 211 -4.56 -1.05 -8.10
CA LEU A 211 -3.32 -1.19 -7.37
C LEU A 211 -3.59 -1.03 -5.87
N VAL A 212 -3.07 -1.94 -5.07
CA VAL A 212 -3.08 -1.83 -3.61
C VAL A 212 -2.04 -0.80 -3.20
N PHE A 213 -2.47 0.21 -2.45
CA PHE A 213 -1.63 1.29 -1.95
C PHE A 213 -1.61 1.41 -0.42
N GLY A 214 -2.49 0.68 0.27
CA GLY A 214 -2.52 0.61 1.72
C GLY A 214 -2.98 -0.76 2.22
N PHE A 215 -2.59 -1.10 3.44
CA PHE A 215 -2.96 -2.36 4.08
C PHE A 215 -3.08 -2.21 5.59
N GLN A 216 -3.83 -3.12 6.21
CA GLN A 216 -3.83 -3.38 7.64
C GLN A 216 -3.29 -4.77 7.89
N ALA A 217 -2.63 -4.96 9.02
CA ALA A 217 -2.13 -6.26 9.43
C ALA A 217 -2.29 -6.47 10.94
N ALA A 218 -2.25 -7.72 11.36
CA ALA A 218 -2.21 -8.10 12.77
C ALA A 218 -0.94 -8.92 13.04
N ARG A 219 -0.26 -8.62 14.13
CA ARG A 219 0.86 -9.39 14.64
C ARG A 219 0.35 -10.64 15.32
N LEU A 220 0.99 -11.77 15.04
CA LEU A 220 0.66 -13.06 15.65
C LEU A 220 1.62 -13.35 16.79
N PHE A 221 1.08 -13.88 17.89
CA PHE A 221 1.85 -14.32 19.04
C PHE A 221 1.68 -15.82 19.23
N TYR A 222 2.80 -16.49 19.37
CA TYR A 222 2.89 -17.92 19.58
C TYR A 222 3.75 -18.23 20.81
N GLU A 223 3.33 -19.19 21.61
CA GLU A 223 4.09 -19.71 22.73
C GLU A 223 4.13 -21.23 22.65
N GLN A 224 5.34 -21.79 22.69
CA GLN A 224 5.56 -23.24 22.62
C GLN A 224 4.89 -23.89 21.37
N GLY A 225 4.94 -23.19 20.25
CA GLY A 225 4.38 -23.65 18.98
C GLY A 225 2.85 -23.52 18.86
N ARG A 226 2.19 -22.86 19.80
CA ARG A 226 0.74 -22.64 19.79
C ARG A 226 0.40 -21.17 19.72
N TYR A 227 -0.63 -20.86 18.97
CA TYR A 227 -1.20 -19.52 18.91
C TYR A 227 -1.78 -19.11 20.28
N THR A 228 -1.46 -17.90 20.72
CA THR A 228 -1.96 -17.34 21.98
C THR A 228 -2.83 -16.11 21.78
N ALA A 229 -2.44 -15.23 20.86
CA ALA A 229 -3.15 -13.99 20.59
C ALA A 229 -2.74 -13.35 19.26
N PHE A 230 -3.52 -12.38 18.82
CA PHE A 230 -3.06 -11.41 17.81
C PHE A 230 -3.28 -9.99 18.31
N LYS A 231 -2.50 -9.05 17.77
CA LYS A 231 -2.65 -7.62 18.03
C LYS A 231 -2.62 -6.86 16.70
N PRO A 232 -3.63 -6.04 16.41
CA PRO A 232 -3.59 -5.18 15.23
C PRO A 232 -2.29 -4.35 15.21
N MET A 233 -1.67 -4.26 14.05
CA MET A 233 -0.51 -3.42 13.83
C MET A 233 -0.94 -1.96 13.84
N GLU A 234 -0.21 -1.13 14.59
CA GLU A 234 -0.43 0.31 14.55
C GLU A 234 -0.27 0.84 13.12
N PRO A 235 -1.22 1.64 12.60
CA PRO A 235 -1.13 2.21 11.27
C PRO A 235 0.16 3.01 11.08
N GLY A 236 0.88 2.72 10.01
CA GLY A 236 2.18 3.33 9.75
C GLY A 236 3.34 2.73 10.54
N ALA A 237 3.12 1.68 11.34
CA ALA A 237 4.20 0.96 12.04
C ALA A 237 5.03 0.06 11.12
N GLY A 238 4.63 -0.12 9.86
CA GLY A 238 5.37 -0.87 8.85
C GLY A 238 5.00 -0.44 7.44
N ALA A 239 5.89 -0.72 6.50
CA ALA A 239 5.65 -0.58 5.08
C ALA A 239 5.90 -1.91 4.40
N PHE A 240 5.00 -2.32 3.52
CA PHE A 240 5.20 -3.50 2.71
C PHE A 240 6.23 -3.21 1.62
N GLU A 241 7.30 -4.00 1.58
CA GLU A 241 8.30 -3.99 0.53
C GLU A 241 8.37 -5.35 -0.15
N ALA A 242 8.32 -5.35 -1.47
CA ALA A 242 8.59 -6.57 -2.21
C ALA A 242 10.09 -6.78 -2.36
N ARG A 243 10.53 -8.01 -2.23
CA ARG A 243 11.94 -8.42 -2.36
C ARG A 243 12.52 -8.28 -3.77
N GLN A 244 11.77 -7.82 -4.76
CA GLN A 244 12.22 -7.81 -6.15
C GLN A 244 12.47 -6.41 -6.71
N ALA A 245 13.64 -6.26 -7.29
CA ALA A 245 14.17 -5.13 -8.03
C ALA A 245 14.45 -3.89 -7.19
N ALA A 246 15.63 -3.89 -6.66
CA ALA A 246 16.20 -2.85 -5.81
C ALA A 246 16.43 -1.49 -6.50
N ALA A 247 16.08 -1.33 -7.76
CA ALA A 247 16.62 -0.21 -8.54
C ALA A 247 15.75 1.04 -8.57
N ASP A 248 14.43 0.96 -8.33
CA ASP A 248 13.55 2.07 -8.68
C ASP A 248 12.65 2.53 -7.53
N TYR A 249 13.22 2.72 -6.35
CA TYR A 249 12.41 3.09 -5.20
C TYR A 249 12.27 4.57 -4.99
N LEU A 250 11.04 4.89 -4.90
CA LEU A 250 10.41 6.05 -4.41
C LEU A 250 11.05 6.56 -3.14
N VAL A 251 11.96 7.46 -3.14
CA VAL A 251 12.49 8.13 -1.96
C VAL A 251 13.59 7.34 -1.25
N THR A 252 14.78 7.53 -1.74
CA THR A 252 16.01 7.01 -1.15
C THR A 252 16.37 7.59 0.21
N ASP A 253 15.80 8.74 0.59
CA ASP A 253 16.26 9.49 1.78
C ASP A 253 15.18 9.81 2.81
N SER A 254 13.96 9.31 2.66
CA SER A 254 12.96 9.45 3.70
C SER A 254 12.76 8.10 4.37
N PRO A 255 12.94 8.01 5.70
CA PRO A 255 12.58 6.80 6.41
C PRO A 255 11.07 6.64 6.32
N PHE A 256 10.59 5.92 5.32
CA PHE A 256 9.27 5.38 5.37
C PHE A 256 9.26 4.44 6.55
N VAL A 257 8.76 4.95 7.65
CA VAL A 257 8.51 4.26 8.88
C VAL A 257 9.75 3.65 9.55
N ARG A 258 10.36 4.38 10.46
CA ARG A 258 10.91 3.75 11.66
C ARG A 258 9.73 3.10 12.38
N LEU A 259 9.77 1.80 12.49
CA LEU A 259 9.02 1.10 13.50
C LEU A 259 9.69 1.42 14.84
N ASP A 260 9.22 2.44 15.53
CA ASP A 260 9.50 2.58 16.94
C ASP A 260 8.66 1.52 17.64
N ILE A 261 9.36 0.48 18.07
CA ILE A 261 8.78 -0.54 18.95
C ILE A 261 9.25 -0.18 20.34
N PRO A 262 8.36 -0.19 21.30
CA PRO A 262 8.72 -0.09 22.69
C PRO A 262 9.60 -1.25 23.10
#